data_efb22c0dfe241853415436058bb35154
#
_entry.id   efb22c0dfe241853415436058bb35154
#
_cell.length_a   1.000
_cell.length_b   1.000
_cell.length_c   1.000
_cell.angle_alpha   90.00
_cell.angle_beta   90.00
_cell.angle_gamma   90.00
#
_symmetry.space_group_name_H-M   'P 1'
#
loop_
_entity.id
_entity.type
_entity.pdbx_description
1 polymer ?
#
loop_
_entity_poly.entity_id
_entity_poly.type
_entity_poly.pdbx_seq_one_letter_code
_entity_poly.pdbx_strand_id
1 'polypeptide(L)'
;MSEGGARGKAGAPAGGKVRPDAGTALDGLRDGMTILSGGFGLCGIAEHCIAEIARRGVRNLTVVSNNCGNQGQGLAILLKTRQIRKVVCSFVGGNPDLADQYLAGTVEVELSPQGTLAERIRAGGAGLGGFYTPTGVGTIVADGKEAREIDGRRYVLERPLRGDFAIVRAAVGDRMGNLRFYRTARSFNPLMAMAARITVAEVDKLVDAGALDPDDVHLPGIFVHRIFEAREHKNAVEFRTTREAGSRA
;
A
#
# COMPACT_ATOMS: atom_id res chain seq x y z
N MET A 1 -28.67 21.35 3.97
CA MET A 1 -28.89 20.33 2.95
C MET A 1 -27.70 20.41 2.02
N SER A 2 -26.68 19.56 2.20
CA SER A 2 -25.52 19.49 1.32
C SER A 2 -25.57 18.14 0.61
N GLU A 3 -25.64 18.22 -0.70
CA GLU A 3 -25.72 17.08 -1.61
C GLU A 3 -24.52 16.13 -1.43
N GLY A 4 -24.80 14.93 -0.96
CA GLY A 4 -23.85 13.83 -0.93
C GLY A 4 -23.65 13.27 -2.33
N GLY A 5 -22.65 13.76 -3.05
CA GLY A 5 -22.27 13.22 -4.36
C GLY A 5 -21.86 11.75 -4.23
N ALA A 6 -22.70 10.85 -4.70
CA ALA A 6 -22.39 9.45 -4.91
C ALA A 6 -21.20 9.34 -5.89
N ARG A 7 -20.00 9.04 -5.40
CA ARG A 7 -18.83 8.78 -6.23
C ARG A 7 -19.02 7.42 -6.91
N GLY A 8 -19.36 7.46 -8.19
CA GLY A 8 -19.52 6.27 -9.02
C GLY A 8 -18.25 5.42 -9.01
N LYS A 9 -18.41 4.11 -8.89
CA LYS A 9 -17.35 3.13 -9.12
C LYS A 9 -16.89 3.30 -10.57
N ALA A 10 -15.59 3.51 -10.79
CA ALA A 10 -15.05 3.50 -12.14
C ALA A 10 -15.33 2.12 -12.75
N GLY A 11 -16.12 2.07 -13.82
CA GLY A 11 -16.39 0.85 -14.57
C GLY A 11 -15.09 0.25 -15.12
N ALA A 12 -15.05 -1.07 -15.27
CA ALA A 12 -13.91 -1.76 -15.87
C ALA A 12 -13.64 -1.15 -17.27
N PRO A 13 -12.38 -0.82 -17.60
CA PRO A 13 -12.08 -0.29 -18.92
C PRO A 13 -12.40 -1.32 -20.01
N ALA A 14 -12.91 -0.88 -21.16
CA ALA A 14 -13.35 -1.67 -22.29
C ALA A 14 -12.26 -2.57 -22.95
N GLY A 15 -11.04 -2.64 -22.39
CA GLY A 15 -9.88 -3.36 -22.90
C GLY A 15 -9.27 -4.41 -21.95
N GLY A 16 -10.05 -4.97 -21.01
CA GLY A 16 -9.52 -5.92 -20.02
C GLY A 16 -8.59 -5.25 -18.99
N LYS A 17 -8.06 -6.05 -18.06
CA LYS A 17 -7.21 -5.56 -16.95
C LYS A 17 -5.72 -5.57 -17.26
N VAL A 18 -5.28 -6.42 -18.19
CA VAL A 18 -3.88 -6.61 -18.51
C VAL A 18 -3.29 -5.34 -19.16
N ARG A 19 -2.14 -4.95 -18.68
CA ARG A 19 -1.35 -3.83 -19.23
C ARG A 19 0.03 -4.34 -19.64
N PRO A 20 0.67 -3.72 -20.64
CA PRO A 20 2.00 -4.16 -21.08
C PRO A 20 3.09 -3.88 -20.04
N ASP A 21 2.96 -2.82 -19.24
CA ASP A 21 3.99 -2.34 -18.32
C ASP A 21 3.43 -1.45 -17.21
N ALA A 22 4.32 -1.04 -16.28
CA ALA A 22 3.99 -0.13 -15.19
C ALA A 22 3.55 1.26 -15.71
N GLY A 23 4.09 1.70 -16.86
CA GLY A 23 3.74 2.97 -17.48
C GLY A 23 2.25 3.04 -17.77
N THR A 24 1.74 2.15 -18.58
CA THR A 24 0.31 2.09 -18.92
C THR A 24 -0.56 1.70 -17.73
N ALA A 25 -0.02 0.87 -16.81
CA ALA A 25 -0.77 0.49 -15.61
C ALA A 25 -1.02 1.66 -14.66
N LEU A 26 -0.12 2.65 -14.61
CA LEU A 26 -0.23 3.84 -13.76
C LEU A 26 -0.85 5.05 -14.47
N ASP A 27 -1.48 4.87 -15.63
CA ASP A 27 -2.16 5.97 -16.32
C ASP A 27 -3.21 6.64 -15.44
N GLY A 28 -3.20 7.97 -15.45
CA GLY A 28 -4.07 8.80 -14.60
C GLY A 28 -3.50 9.10 -13.22
N LEU A 29 -2.31 8.59 -12.87
CA LEU A 29 -1.58 9.05 -11.68
C LEU A 29 -1.08 10.48 -11.89
N ARG A 30 -1.32 11.36 -10.91
CA ARG A 30 -0.99 12.78 -10.95
C ARG A 30 -0.65 13.34 -9.59
N ASP A 31 -0.18 14.56 -9.56
CA ASP A 31 0.19 15.28 -8.36
C ASP A 31 -0.92 15.31 -7.30
N GLY A 32 -0.54 15.27 -6.03
CA GLY A 32 -1.43 15.36 -4.89
C GLY A 32 -2.19 14.09 -4.55
N MET A 33 -2.09 13.03 -5.35
CA MET A 33 -2.80 11.78 -5.11
C MET A 33 -2.26 10.99 -3.92
N THR A 34 -3.13 10.16 -3.34
CA THR A 34 -2.79 9.21 -2.28
C THR A 34 -2.49 7.83 -2.86
N ILE A 35 -1.31 7.31 -2.57
CA ILE A 35 -0.85 5.98 -2.97
C ILE A 35 -0.82 5.06 -1.75
N LEU A 36 -1.52 3.94 -1.84
CA LEU A 36 -1.41 2.83 -0.89
C LEU A 36 -0.37 1.84 -1.43
N SER A 37 0.77 1.73 -0.78
CA SER A 37 1.85 0.82 -1.20
C SER A 37 1.85 -0.45 -0.36
N GLY A 38 1.63 -1.59 -1.01
CA GLY A 38 1.70 -2.91 -0.41
C GLY A 38 3.13 -3.30 -0.02
N GLY A 39 3.27 -4.48 0.56
CA GLY A 39 4.53 -4.97 1.10
C GLY A 39 4.72 -4.67 2.58
N PHE A 40 5.85 -5.08 3.12
CA PHE A 40 6.32 -4.81 4.47
C PHE A 40 7.83 -4.60 4.45
N GLY A 41 8.30 -3.43 4.83
CA GLY A 41 9.68 -3.05 4.59
C GLY A 41 9.99 -3.07 3.09
N LEU A 42 10.99 -3.81 2.69
CA LEU A 42 11.33 -4.04 1.28
C LEU A 42 10.71 -5.34 0.72
N CYS A 43 10.07 -6.16 1.58
CA CYS A 43 9.50 -7.44 1.15
C CYS A 43 8.12 -7.25 0.50
N GLY A 44 7.95 -7.77 -0.72
CA GLY A 44 6.66 -7.77 -1.42
C GLY A 44 6.20 -6.40 -1.93
N ILE A 45 7.12 -5.45 -2.10
CA ILE A 45 6.85 -4.13 -2.68
C ILE A 45 6.75 -4.21 -4.21
N ALA A 46 5.97 -3.34 -4.82
CA ALA A 46 5.82 -3.21 -6.27
C ALA A 46 6.96 -2.35 -6.84
N GLU A 47 8.12 -2.97 -7.08
CA GLU A 47 9.38 -2.30 -7.42
C GLU A 47 9.28 -1.51 -8.74
N HIS A 48 8.66 -2.10 -9.77
CA HIS A 48 8.50 -1.46 -11.08
C HIS A 48 7.49 -0.30 -11.02
N CYS A 49 6.42 -0.46 -10.26
CA CYS A 49 5.49 0.66 -10.02
C CYS A 49 6.19 1.82 -9.31
N ILE A 50 6.98 1.58 -8.27
CA ILE A 50 7.73 2.62 -7.55
C ILE A 50 8.74 3.31 -8.48
N ALA A 51 9.48 2.54 -9.27
CA ALA A 51 10.44 3.08 -10.25
C ALA A 51 9.74 3.95 -11.30
N GLU A 52 8.59 3.54 -11.79
CA GLU A 52 7.82 4.31 -12.78
C GLU A 52 7.25 5.60 -12.17
N ILE A 53 6.76 5.58 -10.92
CA ILE A 53 6.33 6.78 -10.20
C ILE A 53 7.49 7.77 -10.07
N ALA A 54 8.69 7.28 -9.73
CA ALA A 54 9.89 8.09 -9.66
C ALA A 54 10.22 8.73 -11.01
N ARG A 55 10.18 7.95 -12.10
CA ARG A 55 10.46 8.40 -13.46
C ARG A 55 9.48 9.47 -13.95
N ARG A 56 8.20 9.36 -13.58
CA ARG A 56 7.16 10.35 -13.94
C ARG A 56 7.35 11.69 -13.26
N GLY A 57 8.00 11.71 -12.11
CA GLY A 57 8.24 12.94 -11.37
C GLY A 57 6.98 13.58 -10.78
N VAL A 58 5.86 12.83 -10.65
CA VAL A 58 4.65 13.31 -9.97
C VAL A 58 4.96 13.73 -8.55
N ARG A 59 4.35 14.81 -8.05
CA ARG A 59 4.73 15.47 -6.80
C ARG A 59 3.56 15.55 -5.81
N ASN A 60 3.89 16.01 -4.60
CA ASN A 60 2.92 16.23 -3.53
C ASN A 60 2.13 14.97 -3.14
N LEU A 61 2.72 13.79 -3.32
CA LEU A 61 2.06 12.53 -3.02
C LEU A 61 1.87 12.34 -1.52
N THR A 62 0.72 11.75 -1.15
CA THR A 62 0.55 11.10 0.15
C THR A 62 0.80 9.62 -0.02
N VAL A 63 1.74 9.06 0.74
CA VAL A 63 2.05 7.63 0.69
C VAL A 63 1.63 6.96 1.98
N VAL A 64 0.85 5.90 1.87
CA VAL A 64 0.42 5.04 2.99
C VAL A 64 1.12 3.70 2.84
N SER A 65 1.94 3.32 3.81
CA SER A 65 2.65 2.04 3.86
C SER A 65 3.08 1.72 5.28
N ASN A 66 3.56 0.51 5.57
CA ASN A 66 4.06 0.21 6.91
C ASN A 66 5.30 1.05 7.27
N ASN A 67 6.19 1.29 6.30
CA ASN A 67 7.31 2.24 6.36
C ASN A 67 7.49 2.92 4.98
N CYS A 68 8.45 3.82 4.85
CA CYS A 68 8.72 4.53 3.60
C CYS A 68 10.02 4.07 2.92
N GLY A 69 10.23 2.76 2.85
CA GLY A 69 11.46 2.17 2.32
C GLY A 69 12.64 2.31 3.27
N ASN A 70 13.80 1.85 2.86
CA ASN A 70 15.01 1.83 3.69
C ASN A 70 16.26 2.03 2.82
N GLN A 71 17.24 2.77 3.33
CA GLN A 71 18.56 2.97 2.70
C GLN A 71 18.49 3.30 1.19
N GLY A 72 17.57 4.15 0.79
CA GLY A 72 17.39 4.56 -0.60
C GLY A 72 16.74 3.53 -1.51
N GLN A 73 16.13 2.48 -0.96
CA GLN A 73 15.41 1.44 -1.69
C GLN A 73 13.91 1.50 -1.40
N GLY A 74 13.12 0.89 -2.28
CA GLY A 74 11.67 0.92 -2.19
C GLY A 74 11.15 2.36 -2.25
N LEU A 75 10.20 2.71 -1.42
CA LEU A 75 9.59 4.05 -1.37
C LEU A 75 10.59 5.18 -1.04
N ALA A 76 11.77 4.87 -0.46
CA ALA A 76 12.80 5.87 -0.22
C ALA A 76 13.33 6.52 -1.51
N ILE A 77 13.16 5.87 -2.67
CA ILE A 77 13.46 6.46 -3.98
C ILE A 77 12.62 7.73 -4.19
N LEU A 78 11.34 7.70 -3.80
CA LEU A 78 10.42 8.84 -3.95
C LEU A 78 10.72 9.97 -2.96
N LEU A 79 11.33 9.66 -1.81
CA LEU A 79 11.85 10.68 -0.89
C LEU A 79 13.05 11.40 -1.49
N LYS A 80 14.01 10.67 -2.07
CA LYS A 80 15.18 11.24 -2.74
C LYS A 80 14.81 12.20 -3.86
N THR A 81 13.77 11.87 -4.62
CA THR A 81 13.27 12.70 -5.72
C THR A 81 12.29 13.79 -5.28
N ARG A 82 12.06 13.96 -3.96
CA ARG A 82 11.18 14.98 -3.38
C ARG A 82 9.75 14.94 -3.93
N GLN A 83 9.20 13.75 -4.14
CA GLN A 83 7.87 13.52 -4.67
C GLN A 83 6.81 13.37 -3.57
N ILE A 84 7.21 13.06 -2.34
CA ILE A 84 6.32 12.81 -1.21
C ILE A 84 6.14 14.08 -0.39
N ARG A 85 4.89 14.46 -0.13
CA ARG A 85 4.50 15.52 0.80
C ARG A 85 4.15 14.96 2.19
N LYS A 86 3.49 13.79 2.22
CA LYS A 86 3.03 13.16 3.46
C LYS A 86 3.27 11.66 3.43
N VAL A 87 3.73 11.12 4.55
CA VAL A 87 3.81 9.68 4.80
C VAL A 87 2.87 9.32 5.94
N VAL A 88 2.00 8.31 5.75
CA VAL A 88 1.23 7.67 6.81
C VAL A 88 1.81 6.28 7.00
N CYS A 89 2.46 6.04 8.12
CA CYS A 89 3.17 4.79 8.37
C CYS A 89 3.16 4.38 9.84
N SER A 90 3.64 3.17 10.13
CA SER A 90 3.78 2.68 11.50
C SER A 90 5.23 2.65 11.99
N PHE A 91 6.19 2.91 11.11
CA PHE A 91 7.61 2.84 11.42
C PHE A 91 8.42 3.81 10.56
N VAL A 92 9.31 4.57 11.19
CA VAL A 92 10.17 5.57 10.53
C VAL A 92 11.65 5.25 10.62
N GLY A 93 12.03 4.23 11.40
CA GLY A 93 13.42 3.85 11.61
C GLY A 93 14.11 3.34 10.35
N GLY A 94 15.45 3.45 10.31
CA GLY A 94 16.27 2.93 9.22
C GLY A 94 16.21 3.74 7.90
N ASN A 95 15.53 4.89 7.90
CA ASN A 95 15.41 5.74 6.71
C ASN A 95 15.87 7.17 7.01
N PRO A 96 17.16 7.49 6.85
CA PRO A 96 17.69 8.83 7.12
C PRO A 96 17.04 9.89 6.23
N ASP A 97 16.74 9.60 4.96
CA ASP A 97 16.10 10.55 4.05
C ASP A 97 14.71 11.00 4.59
N LEU A 98 13.95 10.10 5.22
CA LEU A 98 12.67 10.44 5.85
C LEU A 98 12.88 11.28 7.11
N ALA A 99 13.85 10.89 7.97
CA ALA A 99 14.15 11.62 9.20
C ALA A 99 14.57 13.06 8.91
N ASP A 100 15.50 13.24 7.98
CA ASP A 100 16.02 14.56 7.59
C ASP A 100 14.90 15.45 7.02
N GLN A 101 14.04 14.89 6.15
CA GLN A 101 12.94 15.63 5.55
C GLN A 101 11.84 15.99 6.55
N TYR A 102 11.57 15.11 7.50
CA TYR A 102 10.66 15.38 8.61
C TYR A 102 11.16 16.50 9.51
N LEU A 103 12.42 16.43 9.94
CA LEU A 103 13.04 17.47 10.78
C LEU A 103 13.13 18.82 10.07
N ALA A 104 13.35 18.82 8.76
CA ALA A 104 13.34 20.02 7.93
C ALA A 104 11.92 20.55 7.63
N GLY A 105 10.85 19.87 8.08
CA GLY A 105 9.47 20.27 7.82
C GLY A 105 9.03 20.13 6.35
N THR A 106 9.79 19.42 5.51
CA THR A 106 9.48 19.25 4.08
C THR A 106 8.61 18.04 3.77
N VAL A 107 8.50 17.10 4.71
CA VAL A 107 7.59 15.94 4.66
C VAL A 107 6.82 15.84 5.96
N GLU A 108 5.49 15.75 5.86
CA GLU A 108 4.62 15.44 7.00
C GLU A 108 4.67 13.93 7.28
N VAL A 109 4.79 13.55 8.55
CA VAL A 109 4.72 12.15 8.98
C VAL A 109 3.55 11.96 9.95
N GLU A 110 2.61 11.11 9.57
CA GLU A 110 1.53 10.63 10.43
C GLU A 110 1.85 9.22 10.91
N LEU A 111 2.24 9.08 12.18
CA LEU A 111 2.47 7.78 12.78
C LEU A 111 1.15 7.16 13.23
N SER A 112 0.92 5.93 12.79
CA SER A 112 -0.21 5.11 13.19
C SER A 112 0.31 3.77 13.72
N PRO A 113 -0.10 3.32 14.91
CA PRO A 113 0.31 2.02 15.41
C PRO A 113 0.02 0.91 14.38
N GLN A 114 0.91 -0.07 14.26
CA GLN A 114 0.90 -1.05 13.14
C GLN A 114 -0.48 -1.71 12.95
N GLY A 115 -1.08 -2.24 14.02
CA GLY A 115 -2.40 -2.86 13.92
C GLY A 115 -3.50 -1.86 13.58
N THR A 116 -3.39 -0.63 14.10
CA THR A 116 -4.31 0.47 13.79
C THR A 116 -4.20 0.88 12.32
N LEU A 117 -2.99 0.97 11.79
CA LEU A 117 -2.76 1.26 10.37
C LEU A 117 -3.43 0.20 9.48
N ALA A 118 -3.22 -1.09 9.79
CA ALA A 118 -3.83 -2.19 9.06
C ALA A 118 -5.37 -2.12 9.10
N GLU A 119 -5.94 -1.87 10.28
CA GLU A 119 -7.39 -1.79 10.44
C GLU A 119 -7.99 -0.54 9.80
N ARG A 120 -7.32 0.60 9.82
CA ARG A 120 -7.74 1.82 9.10
C ARG A 120 -7.83 1.59 7.59
N ILE A 121 -6.86 0.86 7.01
CA ILE A 121 -6.86 0.48 5.60
C ILE A 121 -7.98 -0.52 5.34
N ARG A 122 -8.12 -1.56 6.19
CA ARG A 122 -9.21 -2.54 6.07
C ARG A 122 -10.58 -1.87 6.13
N ALA A 123 -10.79 -0.97 7.10
CA ALA A 123 -12.02 -0.19 7.23
C ALA A 123 -12.30 0.64 5.98
N GLY A 124 -11.27 1.23 5.37
CA GLY A 124 -11.36 1.95 4.11
C GLY A 124 -11.89 1.09 2.97
N GLY A 125 -11.33 -0.12 2.82
CA GLY A 125 -11.75 -1.08 1.81
C GLY A 125 -13.13 -1.68 2.05
N ALA A 126 -13.50 -1.89 3.32
CA ALA A 126 -14.78 -2.43 3.73
C ALA A 126 -15.94 -1.40 3.74
N GLY A 127 -15.65 -0.12 3.51
CA GLY A 127 -16.68 0.92 3.53
C GLY A 127 -17.10 1.37 4.93
N LEU A 128 -16.33 1.02 5.97
CA LEU A 128 -16.61 1.44 7.35
C LEU A 128 -16.25 2.92 7.55
N GLY A 129 -17.02 3.61 8.39
CA GLY A 129 -16.81 5.04 8.71
C GLY A 129 -15.70 5.29 9.73
N GLY A 130 -15.28 4.26 10.44
CA GLY A 130 -14.26 4.27 11.48
C GLY A 130 -14.46 3.12 12.45
N PHE A 131 -13.58 3.03 13.43
CA PHE A 131 -13.68 2.05 14.53
C PHE A 131 -13.03 2.60 15.79
N TYR A 132 -13.43 2.08 16.94
CA TYR A 132 -12.85 2.42 18.23
C TYR A 132 -11.75 1.41 18.60
N THR A 133 -10.60 1.91 19.07
CA THR A 133 -9.48 1.08 19.55
C THR A 133 -8.90 1.66 20.84
N PRO A 134 -8.46 0.82 21.78
CA PRO A 134 -7.75 1.30 22.97
C PRO A 134 -6.27 1.62 22.67
N THR A 135 -5.78 1.23 21.48
CA THR A 135 -4.37 1.44 21.07
C THR A 135 -4.10 2.94 20.91
N GLY A 136 -3.07 3.42 21.59
CA GLY A 136 -2.66 4.82 21.54
C GLY A 136 -3.36 5.73 22.59
N VAL A 137 -4.32 5.24 23.34
CA VAL A 137 -4.91 6.00 24.46
C VAL A 137 -3.82 6.43 25.45
N GLY A 138 -3.82 7.71 25.84
CA GLY A 138 -2.82 8.28 26.74
C GLY A 138 -1.47 8.62 26.06
N THR A 139 -1.41 8.56 24.75
CA THR A 139 -0.25 8.99 23.96
C THR A 139 -0.62 10.09 22.96
N ILE A 140 0.38 10.72 22.34
CA ILE A 140 0.18 11.73 21.29
C ILE A 140 -0.63 11.21 20.09
N VAL A 141 -0.73 9.91 19.91
CA VAL A 141 -1.55 9.29 18.85
C VAL A 141 -3.04 9.55 19.08
N ALA A 142 -3.45 9.73 20.34
CA ALA A 142 -4.86 9.99 20.69
C ALA A 142 -5.24 11.49 20.61
N ASP A 143 -4.27 12.39 20.44
CA ASP A 143 -4.53 13.82 20.48
C ASP A 143 -5.48 14.26 19.36
N GLY A 144 -6.51 15.05 19.75
CA GLY A 144 -7.53 15.53 18.83
C GLY A 144 -8.52 14.48 18.30
N LYS A 145 -8.43 13.23 18.75
CA LYS A 145 -9.38 12.16 18.36
C LYS A 145 -10.56 12.08 19.34
N GLU A 146 -11.73 11.77 18.80
CA GLU A 146 -12.90 11.44 19.61
C GLU A 146 -12.59 10.24 20.51
N ALA A 147 -12.91 10.34 21.80
CA ALA A 147 -12.72 9.25 22.75
C ALA A 147 -14.04 8.83 23.38
N ARG A 148 -14.20 7.53 23.61
CA ARG A 148 -15.33 6.94 24.33
C ARG A 148 -14.87 5.95 25.36
N GLU A 149 -15.64 5.83 26.42
CA GLU A 149 -15.55 4.73 27.38
C GLU A 149 -16.53 3.63 26.96
N ILE A 150 -16.03 2.41 26.85
CA ILE A 150 -16.80 1.21 26.50
C ILE A 150 -16.39 0.14 27.49
N ASP A 151 -17.36 -0.38 28.26
CA ASP A 151 -17.15 -1.40 29.29
C ASP A 151 -16.01 -1.06 30.28
N GLY A 152 -15.99 0.19 30.77
CA GLY A 152 -15.01 0.68 31.73
C GLY A 152 -13.59 0.89 31.15
N ARG A 153 -13.42 0.81 29.82
CA ARG A 153 -12.14 1.04 29.14
C ARG A 153 -12.25 2.18 28.13
N ARG A 154 -11.23 3.03 28.10
CA ARG A 154 -11.15 4.16 27.17
C ARG A 154 -10.68 3.71 25.79
N TYR A 155 -11.35 4.23 24.75
CA TYR A 155 -11.07 3.99 23.33
C TYR A 155 -10.97 5.32 22.59
N VAL A 156 -10.27 5.34 21.47
CA VAL A 156 -10.22 6.46 20.53
C VAL A 156 -10.77 6.03 19.17
N LEU A 157 -11.45 6.95 18.49
CA LEU A 157 -11.99 6.73 17.15
C LEU A 157 -10.88 6.88 16.11
N GLU A 158 -10.67 5.84 15.33
CA GLU A 158 -9.76 5.86 14.17
C GLU A 158 -10.55 5.97 12.87
N ARG A 159 -10.13 6.90 12.01
CA ARG A 159 -10.72 7.11 10.69
C ARG A 159 -10.14 6.16 9.65
N PRO A 160 -10.95 5.70 8.67
CA PRO A 160 -10.48 4.81 7.62
C PRO A 160 -9.47 5.51 6.71
N LEU A 161 -8.55 4.73 6.14
CA LEU A 161 -7.62 5.17 5.11
C LEU A 161 -8.06 4.63 3.76
N ARG A 162 -8.09 5.51 2.75
CA ARG A 162 -8.38 5.19 1.35
C ARG A 162 -7.37 5.86 0.45
N GLY A 163 -7.09 5.26 -0.71
CA GLY A 163 -6.18 5.83 -1.69
C GLY A 163 -6.81 6.03 -3.07
N ASP A 164 -6.17 6.87 -3.87
CA ASP A 164 -6.49 7.01 -5.28
C ASP A 164 -5.93 5.82 -6.06
N PHE A 165 -4.69 5.43 -5.74
CA PHE A 165 -4.03 4.25 -6.29
C PHE A 165 -3.56 3.32 -5.17
N ALA A 166 -3.67 2.00 -5.42
CA ALA A 166 -2.88 1.01 -4.71
C ALA A 166 -1.88 0.39 -5.69
N ILE A 167 -0.64 0.23 -5.25
CA ILE A 167 0.39 -0.53 -5.94
C ILE A 167 0.71 -1.75 -5.10
N VAL A 168 0.49 -2.95 -5.67
CA VAL A 168 0.66 -4.22 -4.98
C VAL A 168 1.48 -5.17 -5.83
N ARG A 169 2.22 -6.09 -5.18
CA ARG A 169 2.97 -7.13 -5.87
C ARG A 169 2.52 -8.52 -5.43
N ALA A 170 2.33 -9.42 -6.40
CA ALA A 170 2.02 -10.81 -6.16
C ALA A 170 2.95 -11.73 -6.96
N ALA A 171 3.11 -12.99 -6.51
CA ALA A 171 3.93 -13.97 -7.22
C ALA A 171 3.25 -14.44 -8.51
N VAL A 172 1.93 -14.64 -8.48
CA VAL A 172 1.16 -15.05 -9.65
C VAL A 172 -0.13 -14.25 -9.70
N GLY A 173 -0.49 -13.81 -10.89
CA GLY A 173 -1.80 -13.23 -11.16
C GLY A 173 -2.39 -13.80 -12.44
N ASP A 174 -3.71 -13.89 -12.52
CA ASP A 174 -4.38 -14.24 -13.76
C ASP A 174 -4.92 -13.01 -14.50
N ARG A 175 -5.35 -13.21 -15.75
CA ARG A 175 -5.89 -12.13 -16.61
C ARG A 175 -7.17 -11.50 -16.07
N MET A 176 -7.85 -12.18 -15.11
CA MET A 176 -9.00 -11.64 -14.39
C MET A 176 -8.61 -10.81 -13.18
N GLY A 177 -7.31 -10.81 -12.81
CA GLY A 177 -6.77 -10.06 -11.68
C GLY A 177 -6.81 -10.81 -10.36
N ASN A 178 -7.09 -12.12 -10.36
CA ASN A 178 -6.93 -12.94 -9.17
C ASN A 178 -5.45 -13.07 -8.83
N LEU A 179 -5.09 -12.92 -7.54
CA LEU A 179 -3.69 -12.87 -7.11
C LEU A 179 -3.37 -13.96 -6.09
N ARG A 180 -2.19 -14.57 -6.26
CA ARG A 180 -1.54 -15.43 -5.28
C ARG A 180 -0.21 -14.81 -4.86
N PHE A 181 -0.08 -14.56 -3.56
CA PHE A 181 1.14 -14.00 -2.96
C PHE A 181 2.08 -15.12 -2.51
N TYR A 182 3.38 -14.79 -2.46
CA TYR A 182 4.38 -15.73 -1.96
C TYR A 182 4.65 -15.48 -0.48
N ARG A 183 4.26 -16.43 0.37
CA ARG A 183 4.54 -16.42 1.82
C ARG A 183 4.22 -15.05 2.46
N THR A 184 5.17 -14.52 3.25
CA THR A 184 5.04 -13.26 3.99
C THR A 184 5.00 -12.01 3.11
N ALA A 185 5.39 -12.09 1.82
CA ALA A 185 5.19 -11.00 0.86
C ALA A 185 3.71 -10.65 0.65
N ARG A 186 2.78 -11.50 1.10
CA ARG A 186 1.35 -11.18 1.16
C ARG A 186 1.08 -9.93 1.99
N SER A 187 1.59 -9.86 3.22
CA SER A 187 1.56 -8.72 4.16
C SER A 187 0.41 -7.72 3.93
N PHE A 188 0.69 -6.43 3.70
CA PHE A 188 -0.31 -5.37 3.47
C PHE A 188 -0.93 -5.39 2.07
N ASN A 189 -0.39 -6.16 1.11
CA ASN A 189 -0.83 -6.13 -0.27
C ASN A 189 -2.36 -6.29 -0.46
N PRO A 190 -3.04 -7.28 0.16
CA PRO A 190 -4.49 -7.43 0.00
C PRO A 190 -5.28 -6.25 0.56
N LEU A 191 -4.90 -5.72 1.73
CA LEU A 191 -5.60 -4.62 2.36
C LEU A 191 -5.50 -3.34 1.51
N MET A 192 -4.31 -3.03 0.99
CA MET A 192 -4.08 -1.88 0.11
C MET A 192 -4.92 -1.98 -1.16
N ALA A 193 -4.95 -3.16 -1.79
CA ALA A 193 -5.73 -3.41 -3.00
C ALA A 193 -7.22 -3.14 -2.81
N MET A 194 -7.78 -3.48 -1.65
CA MET A 194 -9.19 -3.30 -1.34
C MET A 194 -9.58 -1.85 -1.07
N ALA A 195 -8.63 -1.01 -0.63
CA ALA A 195 -8.88 0.33 -0.10
C ALA A 195 -8.64 1.46 -1.12
N ALA A 196 -8.24 1.16 -2.35
CA ALA A 196 -7.98 2.17 -3.37
C ALA A 196 -9.06 2.22 -4.45
N ARG A 197 -9.14 3.36 -5.13
CA ARG A 197 -10.01 3.55 -6.30
C ARG A 197 -9.50 2.79 -7.52
N ILE A 198 -8.18 2.77 -7.71
CA ILE A 198 -7.49 2.03 -8.78
C ILE A 198 -6.39 1.20 -8.14
N THR A 199 -6.47 -0.11 -8.33
CA THR A 199 -5.43 -1.05 -7.90
C THR A 199 -4.65 -1.52 -9.09
N VAL A 200 -3.33 -1.33 -9.04
CA VAL A 200 -2.34 -1.83 -10.00
C VAL A 200 -1.61 -2.99 -9.35
N ALA A 201 -1.69 -4.15 -9.97
CA ALA A 201 -0.96 -5.35 -9.54
C ALA A 201 0.24 -5.61 -10.48
N GLU A 202 1.42 -5.59 -9.89
CA GLU A 202 2.67 -6.07 -10.48
C GLU A 202 2.82 -7.55 -10.13
N VAL A 203 3.00 -8.44 -11.10
CA VAL A 203 3.12 -9.87 -10.84
C VAL A 203 4.39 -10.46 -11.43
N ASP A 204 4.99 -11.43 -10.73
CA ASP A 204 6.18 -12.12 -11.22
C ASP A 204 5.82 -13.05 -12.38
N LYS A 205 4.58 -13.57 -12.41
CA LYS A 205 4.05 -14.42 -13.48
C LYS A 205 2.57 -14.10 -13.74
N LEU A 206 2.24 -13.77 -14.98
CA LEU A 206 0.86 -13.63 -15.46
C LEU A 206 0.42 -14.93 -16.14
N VAL A 207 -0.72 -15.48 -15.72
CA VAL A 207 -1.29 -16.71 -16.27
C VAL A 207 -2.67 -16.45 -16.86
N ASP A 208 -3.17 -17.43 -17.63
CA ASP A 208 -4.52 -17.35 -18.19
C ASP A 208 -5.60 -17.46 -17.11
N ALA A 209 -6.80 -16.95 -17.42
CA ALA A 209 -7.96 -17.07 -16.54
C ALA A 209 -8.29 -18.55 -16.27
N GLY A 210 -8.48 -18.89 -14.98
CA GLY A 210 -8.74 -20.26 -14.55
C GLY A 210 -7.50 -21.14 -14.37
N ALA A 211 -6.29 -20.61 -14.61
CA ALA A 211 -5.06 -21.35 -14.36
C ALA A 211 -4.60 -21.32 -12.89
N LEU A 212 -5.15 -20.42 -12.08
CA LEU A 212 -4.97 -20.44 -10.63
C LEU A 212 -6.03 -21.39 -10.01
N ASP A 213 -5.58 -22.24 -9.09
CA ASP A 213 -6.48 -22.99 -8.24
C ASP A 213 -7.37 -22.02 -7.46
N PRO A 214 -8.71 -22.16 -7.45
CA PRO A 214 -9.59 -21.28 -6.69
C PRO A 214 -9.22 -21.17 -5.19
N ASP A 215 -8.72 -22.24 -4.57
CA ASP A 215 -8.31 -22.26 -3.17
C ASP A 215 -6.98 -21.50 -2.94
N ASP A 216 -6.18 -21.31 -4.00
CA ASP A 216 -4.93 -20.52 -3.97
C ASP A 216 -5.15 -19.02 -4.24
N VAL A 217 -6.38 -18.58 -4.50
CA VAL A 217 -6.68 -17.16 -4.71
C VAL A 217 -6.68 -16.42 -3.37
N HIS A 218 -5.59 -15.72 -3.10
CA HIS A 218 -5.44 -14.93 -1.89
C HIS A 218 -6.15 -13.56 -1.95
N LEU A 219 -6.34 -13.02 -3.14
CA LEU A 219 -7.07 -11.78 -3.40
C LEU A 219 -7.90 -11.94 -4.67
N PRO A 220 -9.24 -11.86 -4.58
CA PRO A 220 -10.12 -11.91 -5.75
C PRO A 220 -9.88 -10.74 -6.71
N GLY A 221 -9.97 -11.04 -8.00
CA GLY A 221 -9.71 -10.08 -9.08
C GLY A 221 -10.60 -8.83 -9.07
N ILE A 222 -11.76 -8.88 -8.41
CA ILE A 222 -12.65 -7.72 -8.31
C ILE A 222 -11.99 -6.48 -7.69
N PHE A 223 -10.93 -6.68 -6.89
CA PHE A 223 -10.16 -5.62 -6.26
C PHE A 223 -8.98 -5.13 -7.11
N VAL A 224 -8.67 -5.80 -8.23
CA VAL A 224 -7.58 -5.46 -9.13
C VAL A 224 -8.14 -4.84 -10.41
N HIS A 225 -7.73 -3.61 -10.70
CA HIS A 225 -8.20 -2.87 -11.86
C HIS A 225 -7.26 -3.02 -13.06
N ARG A 226 -5.95 -3.13 -12.79
CA ARG A 226 -4.90 -3.25 -13.79
C ARG A 226 -3.84 -4.23 -13.30
N ILE A 227 -3.33 -5.05 -14.20
CA ILE A 227 -2.30 -6.05 -13.88
C ILE A 227 -1.28 -6.11 -15.02
N PHE A 228 -0.01 -6.26 -14.69
CA PHE A 228 1.06 -6.47 -15.65
C PHE A 228 2.11 -7.45 -15.10
N GLU A 229 2.74 -8.18 -15.98
CA GLU A 229 3.88 -9.02 -15.63
C GLU A 229 5.15 -8.20 -15.59
N ALA A 230 5.91 -8.32 -14.52
CA ALA A 230 7.21 -7.70 -14.37
C ALA A 230 8.26 -8.75 -13.99
N ARG A 231 9.45 -8.63 -14.57
CA ARG A 231 10.57 -9.53 -14.36
C ARG A 231 11.74 -8.76 -13.74
N GLU A 232 12.75 -9.50 -13.28
CA GLU A 232 14.00 -8.92 -12.78
C GLU A 232 13.82 -8.04 -11.53
N HIS A 233 13.03 -8.53 -10.59
CA HIS A 233 12.92 -7.88 -9.28
C HIS A 233 14.21 -8.02 -8.49
N LYS A 234 14.61 -6.95 -7.81
CA LYS A 234 15.78 -6.95 -6.92
C LYS A 234 15.56 -7.80 -5.67
N ASN A 235 14.30 -7.92 -5.23
CA ASN A 235 13.92 -8.65 -4.01
C ASN A 235 14.81 -8.27 -2.81
N ALA A 236 15.04 -6.97 -2.65
CA ALA A 236 15.86 -6.46 -1.57
C ALA A 236 15.24 -6.85 -0.21
N VAL A 237 16.10 -7.10 0.77
CA VAL A 237 15.73 -7.35 2.15
C VAL A 237 16.49 -6.39 3.06
N GLU A 238 15.88 -5.95 4.14
CA GLU A 238 16.47 -4.97 5.07
C GLU A 238 17.61 -5.56 5.88
N PHE A 239 17.48 -6.83 6.25
CA PHE A 239 18.47 -7.58 7.01
C PHE A 239 18.77 -8.90 6.32
N ARG A 240 20.03 -9.28 6.32
CA ARG A 240 20.43 -10.60 5.83
C ARG A 240 19.81 -11.68 6.70
N THR A 241 19.40 -12.79 6.08
CA THR A 241 18.96 -13.98 6.81
C THR A 241 20.09 -14.54 7.63
N THR A 242 19.79 -15.11 8.78
CA THR A 242 20.77 -15.79 9.63
C THR A 242 21.13 -17.19 9.13
N ARG A 243 20.49 -17.67 8.06
CA ARG A 243 20.76 -18.97 7.42
C ARG A 243 21.54 -18.78 6.14
N GLU A 244 22.55 -19.62 5.94
CA GLU A 244 23.23 -19.71 4.65
C GLU A 244 22.29 -20.26 3.57
N ALA A 245 22.42 -19.75 2.34
CA ALA A 245 21.64 -20.24 1.20
C ALA A 245 22.00 -21.73 0.97
N GLY A 246 21.07 -22.64 1.23
CA GLY A 246 21.25 -24.07 1.04
C GLY A 246 21.05 -24.94 2.29
N SER A 247 21.03 -24.39 3.50
CA SER A 247 20.69 -25.16 4.70
C SER A 247 19.16 -25.36 4.77
N ARG A 248 18.65 -26.40 4.15
CA ARG A 248 17.31 -26.94 4.41
C ARG A 248 17.42 -27.81 5.66
N ALA A 249 16.63 -27.47 6.69
CA ALA A 249 16.34 -28.42 7.77
C ALA A 249 15.35 -29.46 7.26
#